data_9c53d74173a5cd07907b57bd2be8dae1
#
_entry.id   9c53d74173a5cd07907b57bd2be8dae1
#
_cell.length_a   1.000
_cell.length_b   1.000
_cell.length_c   1.000
_cell.angle_alpha   90.00
_cell.angle_beta   90.00
_cell.angle_gamma   90.00
#
_symmetry.space_group_name_H-M   'P 1'
#
loop_
_entity.id
_entity.type
_entity.pdbx_description
1 polymer ?
#
loop_
_entity_poly.entity_id
_entity_poly.type
_entity_poly.pdbx_seq_one_letter_code
_entity_poly.pdbx_strand_id
1 'polypeptide(L)'
;MSKSPRKGLALILVLIVITMLSLSAYTFTSLMMAENESAVLHGQQLQARATVDSGVSQISYFFEQEALVREDLGGTYINPDLFQAQLVIDHPQPRGRARFAVLAPEMSEDGYFGGMRFGLEDESARLNLNSLNMEIPDIVGDPDEVTDVTSGSVVGDLGSLIGQGGGSGSGSGSGSSGEDEDAEEEDIEVDKSGRTMLMQLPGMTVDTADAILDWLDEDDDPRQYGAEYDYYGGLAEPYAPKNGPLESLEELLLVRGVTPELLFGRDTNRNGIIDLHEQEIIIPEDLGDGTLDRGWSAYLTLYSAEKNMTRDGLARIDLNGDDLEILYEELSTVLDPGWATFIVAYRQFGPYNSPEDQEGGGRSSSSAERVPPGDQPLDFTRSGRVPLTQVLDLVGVDVRAQLDGGEDPVILECPFPNEPLLMGSYMPRLMEYCTVVPDPIIPGRININRAPYTVLMTIPGMTTEMADSIINGRDVADIEFDEEFQNETWLLSRAILTLEEMREMMPYMTARGDVFRSQIVGYFDEGEIAARSEVIFDATSAAPRILFWRDISHLGRGYPTELLGVDLTDSTED
;
A
#
# COMPACT_ATOMS: atom_id res chain seq x y z
N MET A 1 40.04 71.80 66.64
CA MET A 1 38.87 71.12 66.24
C MET A 1 39.27 69.74 65.67
N SER A 2 39.18 68.72 66.48
CA SER A 2 39.51 67.35 66.15
C SER A 2 38.37 66.77 65.38
N LYS A 3 38.59 66.34 64.10
CA LYS A 3 37.62 65.58 63.32
C LYS A 3 37.62 64.12 63.80
N SER A 4 36.59 63.72 64.50
CA SER A 4 36.38 62.31 64.84
C SER A 4 36.22 61.49 63.56
N PRO A 5 36.89 60.35 63.46
CA PRO A 5 36.78 59.53 62.27
C PRO A 5 35.37 58.87 62.22
N ARG A 6 34.70 59.00 61.06
CA ARG A 6 33.40 58.40 60.77
C ARG A 6 33.56 56.88 60.63
N LYS A 7 33.77 56.15 61.76
CA LYS A 7 33.95 54.67 61.79
C LYS A 7 32.73 53.88 61.33
N GLY A 8 31.50 54.43 61.37
CA GLY A 8 30.29 53.78 60.92
C GLY A 8 30.10 53.67 59.39
N LEU A 9 30.65 54.69 58.65
CA LEU A 9 30.48 54.70 57.18
C LEU A 9 31.32 53.62 56.48
N ALA A 10 32.50 53.28 56.99
CA ALA A 10 33.36 52.24 56.50
C ALA A 10 32.72 50.86 56.66
N LEU A 11 32.06 50.65 57.79
CA LEU A 11 31.35 49.34 58.04
C LEU A 11 30.17 49.10 57.08
N ILE A 12 29.41 50.18 56.82
CA ILE A 12 28.29 50.09 55.83
C ILE A 12 28.82 49.81 54.40
N LEU A 13 29.92 50.48 54.03
CA LEU A 13 30.55 50.31 52.73
C LEU A 13 31.10 48.88 52.57
N VAL A 14 31.74 48.35 53.60
CA VAL A 14 32.21 46.94 53.61
C VAL A 14 31.01 45.96 53.51
N LEU A 15 29.91 46.22 54.23
CA LEU A 15 28.72 45.43 54.19
C LEU A 15 28.12 45.42 52.78
N ILE A 16 28.01 46.55 52.12
CA ILE A 16 27.52 46.69 50.75
C ILE A 16 28.41 45.90 49.76
N VAL A 17 29.73 46.01 49.89
CA VAL A 17 30.67 45.26 49.04
C VAL A 17 30.54 43.77 49.27
N ILE A 18 30.41 43.27 50.49
CA ILE A 18 30.23 41.86 50.80
C ILE A 18 28.90 41.35 50.24
N THR A 19 27.82 42.13 50.42
CA THR A 19 26.50 41.71 49.84
C THR A 19 26.51 41.71 48.33
N MET A 20 27.16 42.65 47.65
CA MET A 20 27.35 42.67 46.20
C MET A 20 28.19 41.47 45.71
N LEU A 21 29.30 41.17 46.39
CA LEU A 21 30.14 40.02 46.09
C LEU A 21 29.39 38.69 46.30
N SER A 22 28.64 38.58 47.40
CA SER A 22 27.83 37.40 47.69
C SER A 22 26.72 37.20 46.65
N LEU A 23 26.06 38.30 46.23
CA LEU A 23 25.04 38.26 45.18
C LEU A 23 25.65 37.86 43.84
N SER A 24 26.81 38.44 43.48
CA SER A 24 27.52 38.08 42.24
C SER A 24 27.99 36.61 42.22
N ALA A 25 28.51 36.14 43.37
CA ALA A 25 28.87 34.70 43.48
C ALA A 25 27.66 33.80 43.37
N TYR A 26 26.54 34.14 43.98
CA TYR A 26 25.28 33.38 43.87
C TYR A 26 24.76 33.35 42.43
N THR A 27 24.68 34.53 41.78
CA THR A 27 24.22 34.60 40.37
C THR A 27 25.14 33.84 39.42
N PHE A 28 26.47 33.91 39.62
CA PHE A 28 27.42 33.15 38.85
C PHE A 28 27.24 31.64 39.04
N THR A 29 27.09 31.19 40.29
CA THR A 29 26.87 29.75 40.59
C THR A 29 25.56 29.25 39.99
N SER A 30 24.46 30.04 40.12
CA SER A 30 23.17 29.64 39.52
C SER A 30 23.21 29.60 37.99
N LEU A 31 23.94 30.54 37.34
CA LEU A 31 24.16 30.51 35.90
C LEU A 31 24.97 29.29 35.48
N MET A 32 26.06 28.96 36.16
CA MET A 32 26.88 27.78 35.87
C MET A 32 26.10 26.47 36.06
N MET A 33 25.23 26.40 37.08
CA MET A 33 24.34 25.24 37.26
C MET A 33 23.37 25.10 36.12
N ALA A 34 22.72 26.16 35.66
CA ALA A 34 21.80 26.15 34.53
C ALA A 34 22.51 25.79 33.21
N GLU A 35 23.72 26.33 32.98
CA GLU A 35 24.51 25.96 31.80
C GLU A 35 24.93 24.46 31.83
N ASN A 36 25.34 23.96 33.00
CA ASN A 36 25.69 22.55 33.14
C ASN A 36 24.48 21.62 32.92
N GLU A 37 23.31 21.98 33.48
CA GLU A 37 22.06 21.24 33.26
C GLU A 37 21.68 21.26 31.77
N SER A 38 21.73 22.42 31.12
CA SER A 38 21.50 22.56 29.68
C SER A 38 22.46 21.71 28.86
N ALA A 39 23.75 21.68 29.21
CA ALA A 39 24.73 20.83 28.51
C ALA A 39 24.46 19.34 28.67
N VAL A 40 24.04 18.88 29.86
CA VAL A 40 23.66 17.48 30.12
C VAL A 40 22.42 17.13 29.33
N LEU A 41 21.36 17.95 29.34
CA LEU A 41 20.12 17.72 28.60
C LEU A 41 20.39 17.65 27.09
N HIS A 42 21.19 18.57 26.56
CA HIS A 42 21.60 18.56 25.16
C HIS A 42 22.39 17.29 24.80
N GLY A 43 23.31 16.86 25.67
CA GLY A 43 24.04 15.60 25.50
C GLY A 43 23.13 14.38 25.46
N GLN A 44 22.14 14.32 26.35
CA GLN A 44 21.15 13.23 26.35
C GLN A 44 20.27 13.28 25.10
N GLN A 45 19.90 14.46 24.62
CA GLN A 45 19.12 14.62 23.38
C GLN A 45 19.87 14.09 22.15
N LEU A 46 21.18 14.38 22.06
CA LEU A 46 22.03 13.82 21.01
C LEU A 46 22.17 12.29 21.13
N GLN A 47 22.28 11.77 22.35
CA GLN A 47 22.32 10.32 22.57
C GLN A 47 21.01 9.65 22.21
N ALA A 48 19.85 10.24 22.55
CA ALA A 48 18.54 9.70 22.15
C ALA A 48 18.39 9.64 20.62
N ARG A 49 18.86 10.67 19.89
CA ARG A 49 18.90 10.65 18.41
C ARG A 49 19.81 9.55 17.87
N ALA A 50 21.03 9.40 18.41
CA ALA A 50 21.92 8.32 18.02
C ALA A 50 21.35 6.92 18.32
N THR A 51 20.49 6.82 19.32
CA THR A 51 19.77 5.60 19.65
C THR A 51 18.69 5.28 18.61
N VAL A 52 17.99 6.30 18.07
CA VAL A 52 17.10 6.17 16.91
C VAL A 52 17.87 5.69 15.68
N ASP A 53 19.06 6.27 15.40
CA ASP A 53 19.92 5.84 14.29
C ASP A 53 20.32 4.35 14.41
N SER A 54 20.50 3.87 15.65
CA SER A 54 20.74 2.45 15.92
C SER A 54 19.52 1.59 15.55
N GLY A 55 18.31 2.05 15.85
CA GLY A 55 17.07 1.40 15.45
C GLY A 55 16.92 1.34 13.92
N VAL A 56 17.21 2.44 13.23
CA VAL A 56 17.22 2.48 11.74
C VAL A 56 18.23 1.47 11.18
N SER A 57 19.42 1.40 11.77
CA SER A 57 20.45 0.44 11.33
C SER A 57 20.02 -1.01 11.56
N GLN A 58 19.33 -1.30 12.68
CA GLN A 58 18.78 -2.62 12.99
C GLN A 58 17.74 -3.05 11.96
N ILE A 59 16.80 -2.14 11.59
CA ILE A 59 15.77 -2.41 10.58
C ILE A 59 16.42 -2.62 9.20
N SER A 60 17.40 -1.78 8.82
CA SER A 60 18.12 -1.93 7.56
C SER A 60 18.82 -3.31 7.49
N TYR A 61 19.51 -3.71 8.56
CA TYR A 61 20.13 -5.03 8.64
C TYR A 61 19.10 -6.18 8.54
N PHE A 62 17.93 -6.02 9.16
CA PHE A 62 16.84 -7.00 9.06
C PHE A 62 16.36 -7.17 7.61
N PHE A 63 16.22 -6.07 6.84
CA PHE A 63 15.83 -6.13 5.44
C PHE A 63 16.92 -6.60 4.47
N GLU A 64 18.21 -6.58 4.88
CA GLU A 64 19.30 -7.20 4.11
C GLU A 64 19.23 -8.74 4.15
N GLN A 65 18.44 -9.32 5.06
CA GLN A 65 18.27 -10.77 5.14
C GLN A 65 17.28 -11.26 4.08
N GLU A 66 17.46 -12.51 3.64
CA GLU A 66 16.50 -13.21 2.77
C GLU A 66 15.11 -13.33 3.45
N ALA A 67 14.04 -13.43 2.67
CA ALA A 67 12.68 -13.48 3.19
C ALA A 67 12.45 -14.57 4.23
N LEU A 68 12.92 -15.79 3.95
CA LEU A 68 12.83 -16.93 4.87
C LEU A 68 13.59 -16.69 6.18
N VAL A 69 14.75 -16.02 6.13
CA VAL A 69 15.51 -15.67 7.33
C VAL A 69 14.78 -14.61 8.15
N ARG A 70 14.11 -13.67 7.51
CA ARG A 70 13.28 -12.65 8.21
C ARG A 70 12.10 -13.30 8.93
N GLU A 71 11.45 -14.29 8.31
CA GLU A 71 10.41 -15.10 8.96
C GLU A 71 10.94 -15.83 10.20
N ASP A 72 12.10 -16.50 10.09
CA ASP A 72 12.75 -17.17 11.22
C ASP A 72 13.16 -16.19 12.35
N LEU A 73 13.44 -14.93 12.02
CA LEU A 73 13.73 -13.86 12.98
C LEU A 73 12.47 -13.25 13.63
N GLY A 74 11.28 -13.73 13.31
CA GLY A 74 10.01 -13.28 13.90
C GLY A 74 9.16 -12.36 13.01
N GLY A 75 9.54 -12.17 11.74
CA GLY A 75 8.76 -11.42 10.75
C GLY A 75 8.74 -9.90 10.96
N THR A 76 7.84 -9.24 10.23
CA THR A 76 7.74 -7.78 10.19
C THR A 76 6.64 -7.23 11.10
N TYR A 77 5.54 -7.97 11.29
CA TYR A 77 4.34 -7.43 11.90
C TYR A 77 4.43 -7.31 13.42
N ILE A 78 4.66 -8.41 14.16
CA ILE A 78 4.88 -8.42 15.62
C ILE A 78 6.22 -9.09 15.91
N ASN A 79 7.19 -8.30 16.34
CA ASN A 79 8.54 -8.80 16.62
C ASN A 79 9.14 -8.08 17.84
N PRO A 80 8.66 -8.37 19.05
CA PRO A 80 9.18 -7.74 20.26
C PRO A 80 10.64 -8.06 20.51
N ASP A 81 11.13 -9.23 20.09
CA ASP A 81 12.53 -9.64 20.29
C ASP A 81 13.52 -8.70 19.59
N LEU A 82 13.16 -8.16 18.42
CA LEU A 82 14.00 -7.23 17.67
C LEU A 82 13.63 -5.75 17.88
N PHE A 83 12.38 -5.44 18.27
CA PHE A 83 11.83 -4.09 18.21
C PHE A 83 11.38 -3.53 19.56
N GLN A 84 11.30 -4.34 20.64
CA GLN A 84 10.92 -3.85 21.95
C GLN A 84 12.14 -3.58 22.82
N ALA A 85 12.24 -2.38 23.38
CA ALA A 85 13.19 -2.01 24.43
C ALA A 85 14.67 -2.43 24.18
N GLN A 86 15.12 -2.35 22.93
CA GLN A 86 16.47 -2.78 22.54
C GLN A 86 17.55 -1.92 23.21
N LEU A 87 18.43 -2.54 23.97
CA LEU A 87 19.49 -1.86 24.73
C LEU A 87 20.63 -1.43 23.79
N VAL A 88 20.90 -0.13 23.71
CA VAL A 88 22.01 0.45 22.92
C VAL A 88 23.16 0.88 23.83
N ILE A 89 22.84 1.57 24.91
CA ILE A 89 23.82 2.06 25.87
C ILE A 89 23.56 1.38 27.20
N ASP A 90 24.48 0.52 27.64
CA ASP A 90 24.44 -0.06 28.98
C ASP A 90 25.12 0.89 29.98
N HIS A 91 24.36 1.32 30.99
CA HIS A 91 24.87 2.18 32.02
C HIS A 91 24.32 1.75 33.39
N PRO A 92 25.13 1.80 34.47
CA PRO A 92 24.70 1.38 35.81
C PRO A 92 23.48 2.16 36.34
N GLN A 93 23.35 3.41 35.94
CA GLN A 93 22.21 4.25 36.35
C GLN A 93 21.15 4.26 35.25
N PRO A 94 19.85 4.09 35.56
CA PRO A 94 18.77 4.10 34.57
C PRO A 94 18.74 5.36 33.68
N ARG A 95 19.08 6.50 34.24
CA ARG A 95 19.19 7.78 33.48
C ARG A 95 20.24 7.79 32.38
N GLY A 96 21.23 6.91 32.45
CA GLY A 96 22.28 6.76 31.44
C GLY A 96 22.07 5.58 30.51
N ARG A 97 21.10 4.71 30.81
CA ARG A 97 20.79 3.52 30.00
C ARG A 97 19.84 3.90 28.88
N ALA A 98 20.28 3.78 27.64
CA ALA A 98 19.49 4.17 26.47
C ALA A 98 19.02 2.96 25.67
N ARG A 99 17.79 3.01 25.26
CA ARG A 99 17.09 1.98 24.47
C ARG A 99 16.37 2.58 23.27
N PHE A 100 16.09 1.77 22.28
CA PHE A 100 15.09 2.11 21.28
C PHE A 100 13.95 1.09 21.26
N ALA A 101 12.82 1.53 20.74
CA ALA A 101 11.68 0.69 20.36
C ALA A 101 11.22 1.10 18.97
N VAL A 102 10.74 0.11 18.21
CA VAL A 102 10.14 0.28 16.88
C VAL A 102 8.66 -0.03 16.99
N LEU A 103 7.84 0.93 16.63
CA LEU A 103 6.40 0.90 16.85
C LEU A 103 5.65 1.06 15.54
N ALA A 104 4.54 0.33 15.45
CA ALA A 104 3.57 0.41 14.38
C ALA A 104 2.15 0.31 14.95
N PRO A 105 1.13 0.78 14.22
CA PRO A 105 -0.25 0.60 14.65
C PRO A 105 -0.62 -0.88 14.74
N GLU A 106 -1.42 -1.21 15.74
CA GLU A 106 -2.06 -2.52 15.86
C GLU A 106 -3.46 -2.47 15.25
N MET A 107 -3.83 -3.52 14.54
CA MET A 107 -5.17 -3.68 13.99
C MET A 107 -6.01 -4.53 14.94
N SER A 108 -7.22 -4.07 15.23
CA SER A 108 -8.21 -4.82 16.01
C SER A 108 -8.82 -5.97 15.18
N GLU A 109 -9.51 -6.88 15.85
CA GLU A 109 -10.24 -7.97 15.18
C GLU A 109 -11.30 -7.47 14.18
N ASP A 110 -11.84 -6.27 14.40
CA ASP A 110 -12.83 -5.63 13.52
C ASP A 110 -12.20 -4.95 12.28
N GLY A 111 -10.88 -5.02 12.12
CA GLY A 111 -10.16 -4.43 10.99
C GLY A 111 -9.92 -2.92 11.09
N TYR A 112 -10.07 -2.33 12.29
CA TYR A 112 -9.75 -0.93 12.57
C TYR A 112 -8.48 -0.82 13.42
N PHE A 113 -7.89 0.38 13.47
CA PHE A 113 -6.73 0.60 14.33
C PHE A 113 -7.13 0.65 15.82
N GLY A 114 -6.55 -0.22 16.64
CA GLY A 114 -6.93 -0.41 18.04
C GLY A 114 -5.83 -0.20 19.08
N GLY A 115 -4.58 -0.02 18.67
CA GLY A 115 -3.46 0.08 19.59
C GLY A 115 -2.12 0.25 18.89
N MET A 116 -1.06 -0.15 19.60
CA MET A 116 0.32 -0.12 19.10
C MET A 116 0.99 -1.46 19.37
N ARG A 117 1.81 -1.90 18.43
CA ARG A 117 2.61 -3.12 18.47
C ARG A 117 4.09 -2.84 18.21
N PHE A 118 4.96 -3.76 18.56
CA PHE A 118 6.38 -3.71 18.20
C PHE A 118 6.59 -4.39 16.87
N GLY A 119 6.82 -3.60 15.82
CA GLY A 119 6.92 -4.11 14.46
C GLY A 119 6.96 -2.99 13.43
N LEU A 120 6.79 -3.38 12.17
CA LEU A 120 6.78 -2.51 11.00
C LEU A 120 5.37 -2.49 10.39
N GLU A 121 4.99 -1.38 9.80
CA GLU A 121 3.73 -1.22 9.08
C GLU A 121 4.01 -1.34 7.58
N ASP A 122 3.26 -2.18 6.88
CA ASP A 122 3.33 -2.32 5.43
C ASP A 122 2.65 -1.11 4.76
N GLU A 123 3.37 -0.38 3.92
CA GLU A 123 2.81 0.74 3.15
C GLU A 123 1.74 0.27 2.15
N SER A 124 1.79 -0.99 1.70
CA SER A 124 0.73 -1.56 0.85
C SER A 124 -0.59 -1.82 1.61
N ALA A 125 -0.61 -1.69 2.95
CA ALA A 125 -1.84 -1.68 3.72
C ALA A 125 -2.62 -0.35 3.62
N ARG A 126 -2.16 0.59 2.77
CA ARG A 126 -2.71 1.94 2.56
C ARG A 126 -2.93 2.21 1.08
N LEU A 127 -3.85 3.13 0.79
CA LEU A 127 -4.10 3.59 -0.58
C LEU A 127 -2.97 4.51 -1.04
N ASN A 128 -2.31 4.17 -2.14
CA ASN A 128 -1.23 4.97 -2.71
C ASN A 128 -1.80 6.05 -3.65
N LEU A 129 -1.68 7.31 -3.23
CA LEU A 129 -2.19 8.45 -4.01
C LEU A 129 -1.46 8.61 -5.35
N ASN A 130 -0.16 8.35 -5.40
CA ASN A 130 0.64 8.50 -6.61
C ASN A 130 0.34 7.41 -7.67
N SER A 131 -0.41 6.37 -7.31
CA SER A 131 -0.85 5.34 -8.24
C SER A 131 -2.29 5.50 -8.74
N LEU A 132 -3.06 6.48 -8.21
CA LEU A 132 -4.47 6.67 -8.59
C LEU A 132 -4.67 7.07 -10.06
N ASN A 133 -3.70 7.79 -10.64
CA ASN A 133 -3.72 8.23 -12.04
C ASN A 133 -2.86 7.31 -12.94
N MET A 134 -2.29 6.22 -12.41
CA MET A 134 -1.69 5.20 -13.25
C MET A 134 -2.81 4.55 -14.06
N GLU A 135 -2.76 4.70 -15.37
CA GLU A 135 -3.59 3.89 -16.27
C GLU A 135 -3.24 2.44 -16.01
N ILE A 136 -4.12 1.74 -15.29
CA ILE A 136 -4.11 0.29 -15.35
C ILE A 136 -4.43 0.00 -16.81
N PRO A 137 -3.54 -0.66 -17.57
CA PRO A 137 -3.81 -0.90 -18.97
C PRO A 137 -5.22 -1.49 -19.08
N ASP A 138 -6.12 -0.81 -19.76
CA ASP A 138 -7.42 -1.36 -20.14
C ASP A 138 -7.13 -2.55 -21.06
N ILE A 139 -6.92 -3.70 -20.46
CA ILE A 139 -6.72 -4.95 -21.17
C ILE A 139 -8.09 -5.62 -21.36
N VAL A 140 -9.04 -4.83 -21.80
CA VAL A 140 -10.28 -5.32 -22.38
C VAL A 140 -10.15 -5.16 -23.89
N GLY A 141 -9.41 -6.04 -24.49
CA GLY A 141 -9.72 -6.41 -25.86
C GLY A 141 -11.04 -7.16 -25.80
N ASP A 142 -12.13 -6.54 -26.29
CA ASP A 142 -13.41 -7.19 -26.52
C ASP A 142 -13.12 -8.54 -27.24
N PRO A 143 -13.43 -9.71 -26.63
CA PRO A 143 -13.16 -11.00 -27.26
C PRO A 143 -13.92 -11.19 -28.58
N ASP A 144 -14.86 -10.31 -28.91
CA ASP A 144 -15.64 -10.35 -30.14
C ASP A 144 -15.04 -9.51 -31.30
N GLU A 145 -13.96 -8.74 -31.07
CA GLU A 145 -13.26 -7.97 -32.12
C GLU A 145 -12.09 -8.74 -32.77
N VAL A 146 -12.24 -10.02 -33.01
CA VAL A 146 -11.39 -10.75 -33.95
C VAL A 146 -11.88 -10.46 -35.37
N THR A 147 -11.56 -9.28 -35.88
CA THR A 147 -11.75 -8.97 -37.31
C THR A 147 -10.87 -9.88 -38.13
N ASP A 148 -11.54 -10.68 -38.93
CA ASP A 148 -11.06 -11.55 -40.01
C ASP A 148 -10.03 -10.82 -40.91
N VAL A 149 -8.73 -11.00 -40.64
CA VAL A 149 -7.65 -10.49 -41.48
C VAL A 149 -7.26 -11.53 -42.51
N THR A 150 -8.15 -11.77 -43.47
CA THR A 150 -7.78 -12.38 -44.74
C THR A 150 -7.85 -11.35 -45.85
N SER A 151 -6.69 -11.05 -46.35
CA SER A 151 -6.29 -10.44 -47.63
C SER A 151 -5.74 -9.03 -47.56
N GLY A 152 -4.49 -8.99 -47.94
CA GLY A 152 -3.54 -7.92 -48.15
C GLY A 152 -3.99 -6.69 -48.91
N SER A 153 -3.32 -5.64 -48.61
CA SER A 153 -2.64 -4.76 -49.56
C SER A 153 -2.27 -3.47 -48.85
N VAL A 154 -1.01 -3.18 -48.93
CA VAL A 154 -0.34 -1.93 -48.56
C VAL A 154 -0.84 -0.77 -49.44
N VAL A 155 -0.82 0.43 -48.88
CA VAL A 155 -0.55 1.76 -49.41
C VAL A 155 -1.55 2.83 -48.97
N GLY A 156 -1.10 3.68 -48.07
CA GLY A 156 -1.01 5.13 -48.09
C GLY A 156 -2.29 5.94 -48.35
N ASP A 157 -2.63 6.82 -47.51
CA ASP A 157 -2.36 8.23 -47.66
C ASP A 157 -3.17 9.07 -46.63
N LEU A 158 -2.55 10.13 -46.26
CA LEU A 158 -3.00 11.23 -45.45
C LEU A 158 -4.16 11.99 -46.12
N GLY A 159 -5.14 12.45 -45.34
CA GLY A 159 -5.83 13.64 -45.84
C GLY A 159 -7.28 13.85 -45.46
N SER A 160 -7.42 14.66 -44.45
CA SER A 160 -8.36 15.82 -44.39
C SER A 160 -9.89 15.67 -44.45
N LEU A 161 -10.41 16.18 -43.39
CA LEU A 161 -11.33 17.36 -43.37
C LEU A 161 -12.85 17.21 -43.64
N ILE A 162 -13.56 17.57 -42.61
CA ILE A 162 -14.75 18.49 -42.61
C ILE A 162 -16.08 17.98 -43.17
N GLY A 163 -17.11 18.11 -42.30
CA GLY A 163 -18.37 18.66 -42.76
C GLY A 163 -19.67 17.99 -42.38
N GLN A 164 -20.21 18.40 -41.28
CA GLN A 164 -21.54 19.02 -41.19
C GLN A 164 -22.78 18.30 -41.78
N GLY A 165 -23.80 18.14 -40.96
CA GLY A 165 -25.17 18.44 -41.39
C GLY A 165 -26.24 17.38 -41.25
N GLY A 166 -27.00 17.40 -40.21
CA GLY A 166 -28.43 17.64 -40.12
C GLY A 166 -29.39 16.68 -40.83
N GLY A 167 -30.42 16.25 -40.10
CA GLY A 167 -31.66 15.82 -40.73
C GLY A 167 -32.54 14.90 -39.90
N SER A 168 -33.49 15.52 -39.25
CA SER A 168 -34.68 14.97 -38.59
C SER A 168 -35.52 14.04 -39.46
N GLY A 169 -36.17 13.05 -38.83
CA GLY A 169 -37.25 12.29 -39.46
C GLY A 169 -38.05 11.44 -38.49
N SER A 170 -39.15 11.96 -38.07
CA SER A 170 -40.18 11.32 -37.25
C SER A 170 -40.92 10.20 -37.98
N GLY A 171 -41.32 9.15 -37.22
CA GLY A 171 -42.25 8.14 -37.70
C GLY A 171 -42.83 7.31 -36.58
N SER A 172 -44.03 7.64 -36.20
CA SER A 172 -44.89 6.99 -35.23
C SER A 172 -45.45 5.64 -35.72
N GLY A 173 -45.58 4.69 -34.79
CA GLY A 173 -46.37 3.45 -35.04
C GLY A 173 -46.62 2.67 -33.75
N SER A 174 -47.84 2.75 -33.29
CA SER A 174 -48.44 2.15 -32.09
C SER A 174 -48.63 0.64 -32.19
N GLY A 175 -48.60 -0.03 -31.03
CA GLY A 175 -49.29 -1.34 -30.87
C GLY A 175 -48.82 -2.23 -29.74
N SER A 176 -49.41 -2.05 -28.59
CA SER A 176 -49.97 -3.01 -27.59
C SER A 176 -49.14 -4.17 -26.99
N SER A 177 -48.97 -4.05 -25.70
CA SER A 177 -49.25 -5.01 -24.61
C SER A 177 -48.59 -6.40 -24.61
N GLY A 178 -47.72 -6.59 -23.67
CA GLY A 178 -47.27 -7.79 -23.06
C GLY A 178 -46.39 -7.42 -21.86
N GLU A 179 -46.98 -7.47 -20.65
CA GLU A 179 -46.26 -7.37 -19.38
C GLU A 179 -45.57 -8.70 -19.17
N ASP A 180 -44.30 -8.78 -19.46
CA ASP A 180 -43.35 -9.67 -18.84
C ASP A 180 -42.26 -8.80 -18.25
N GLU A 181 -42.27 -8.66 -16.92
CA GLU A 181 -41.20 -8.04 -16.13
C GLU A 181 -40.02 -9.03 -16.09
N ASP A 182 -39.29 -9.12 -17.17
CA ASP A 182 -37.91 -9.57 -17.14
C ASP A 182 -37.13 -8.38 -16.61
N ALA A 183 -36.74 -8.42 -15.33
CA ALA A 183 -35.75 -7.52 -14.78
C ALA A 183 -34.45 -7.80 -15.57
N GLU A 184 -34.17 -6.94 -16.54
CA GLU A 184 -32.83 -6.79 -17.09
C GLU A 184 -31.96 -6.43 -15.89
N GLU A 185 -31.12 -7.33 -15.41
CA GLU A 185 -29.98 -7.02 -14.58
C GLU A 185 -29.13 -6.08 -15.44
N GLU A 186 -29.30 -4.77 -15.24
CA GLU A 186 -28.38 -3.78 -15.77
C GLU A 186 -27.02 -4.14 -15.16
N ASP A 187 -26.08 -4.62 -15.97
CA ASP A 187 -24.68 -4.73 -15.61
C ASP A 187 -24.23 -3.34 -15.17
N ILE A 188 -24.17 -3.11 -13.86
CA ILE A 188 -23.69 -1.86 -13.28
C ILE A 188 -22.19 -1.90 -13.48
N GLU A 189 -21.72 -1.23 -14.53
CA GLU A 189 -20.29 -1.03 -14.77
C GLU A 189 -19.69 -0.34 -13.53
N VAL A 190 -18.78 -1.04 -12.83
CA VAL A 190 -18.12 -0.52 -11.63
C VAL A 190 -17.22 0.63 -12.03
N ASP A 191 -17.49 1.83 -11.48
CA ASP A 191 -16.60 2.99 -11.68
C ASP A 191 -15.25 2.73 -10.97
N LYS A 192 -14.20 2.49 -11.75
CA LYS A 192 -12.83 2.21 -11.32
C LYS A 192 -11.96 3.47 -11.21
N SER A 193 -12.56 4.65 -11.27
CA SER A 193 -11.84 5.91 -11.19
C SER A 193 -11.21 6.14 -9.82
N GLY A 194 -10.10 6.89 -9.77
CA GLY A 194 -9.47 7.32 -8.52
C GLY A 194 -10.43 8.11 -7.62
N ARG A 195 -11.45 8.79 -8.20
CA ARG A 195 -12.51 9.45 -7.43
C ARG A 195 -13.31 8.46 -6.59
N THR A 196 -13.74 7.34 -7.19
CA THR A 196 -14.51 6.31 -6.47
C THR A 196 -13.70 5.71 -5.33
N MET A 197 -12.41 5.48 -5.53
CA MET A 197 -11.50 5.02 -4.49
C MET A 197 -11.38 6.03 -3.34
N LEU A 198 -11.16 7.31 -3.64
CA LEU A 198 -11.05 8.38 -2.64
C LEU A 198 -12.35 8.59 -1.86
N MET A 199 -13.51 8.46 -2.51
CA MET A 199 -14.82 8.66 -1.88
C MET A 199 -15.14 7.65 -0.76
N GLN A 200 -14.38 6.56 -0.65
CA GLN A 200 -14.50 5.59 0.45
C GLN A 200 -13.80 6.05 1.73
N LEU A 201 -12.97 7.10 1.65
CA LEU A 201 -12.31 7.65 2.84
C LEU A 201 -13.30 8.43 3.71
N PRO A 202 -13.21 8.32 5.03
CA PRO A 202 -14.14 8.99 5.94
C PRO A 202 -14.08 10.53 5.77
N GLY A 203 -15.24 11.16 5.68
CA GLY A 203 -15.34 12.61 5.51
C GLY A 203 -14.91 13.16 4.13
N MET A 204 -14.59 12.28 3.17
CA MET A 204 -14.25 12.71 1.80
C MET A 204 -15.47 13.26 1.08
N THR A 205 -15.26 14.32 0.31
CA THR A 205 -16.29 14.92 -0.54
C THR A 205 -15.87 14.89 -2.01
N VAL A 206 -16.84 14.93 -2.93
CA VAL A 206 -16.55 14.92 -4.37
C VAL A 206 -15.65 16.10 -4.76
N ASP A 207 -15.91 17.30 -4.18
CA ASP A 207 -15.07 18.49 -4.43
C ASP A 207 -13.62 18.31 -4.00
N THR A 208 -13.39 17.64 -2.88
CA THR A 208 -12.04 17.39 -2.36
C THR A 208 -11.35 16.27 -3.14
N ALA A 209 -12.08 15.20 -3.47
CA ALA A 209 -11.55 14.11 -4.28
C ALA A 209 -11.09 14.59 -5.67
N ASP A 210 -11.95 15.39 -6.36
CA ASP A 210 -11.58 15.97 -7.65
C ASP A 210 -10.39 16.92 -7.53
N ALA A 211 -10.34 17.74 -6.47
CA ALA A 211 -9.20 18.65 -6.27
C ALA A 211 -7.88 17.92 -5.96
N ILE A 212 -7.94 16.73 -5.31
CA ILE A 212 -6.75 15.87 -5.10
C ILE A 212 -6.30 15.28 -6.44
N LEU A 213 -7.23 14.83 -7.28
CA LEU A 213 -6.90 14.24 -8.57
C LEU A 213 -6.35 15.27 -9.56
N ASP A 214 -6.90 16.51 -9.57
CA ASP A 214 -6.36 17.62 -10.37
C ASP A 214 -4.96 18.04 -9.88
N TRP A 215 -4.67 17.91 -8.58
CA TRP A 215 -3.34 18.18 -8.05
C TRP A 215 -2.29 17.17 -8.52
N LEU A 216 -2.73 15.92 -8.81
CA LEU A 216 -1.88 14.78 -9.15
C LEU A 216 -1.67 14.60 -10.65
N ASP A 217 -2.60 15.04 -11.52
CA ASP A 217 -2.45 14.88 -12.96
C ASP A 217 -1.53 15.95 -13.58
N GLU A 218 -1.19 15.78 -14.85
CA GLU A 218 -0.20 16.63 -15.53
C GLU A 218 -0.81 17.77 -16.33
N ASP A 219 -2.15 17.80 -16.45
CA ASP A 219 -2.85 18.83 -17.22
C ASP A 219 -3.34 20.00 -16.36
N ASP A 220 -3.94 21.02 -16.97
CA ASP A 220 -4.50 22.21 -16.31
C ASP A 220 -6.04 22.26 -16.46
N ASP A 221 -6.68 21.17 -16.89
CA ASP A 221 -8.12 21.08 -17.14
C ASP A 221 -8.88 20.59 -15.90
N PRO A 222 -9.59 21.45 -15.17
CA PRO A 222 -10.22 21.04 -13.91
C PRO A 222 -11.33 20.02 -14.14
N ARG A 223 -11.37 18.97 -13.31
CA ARG A 223 -12.54 18.09 -13.19
C ARG A 223 -13.78 18.89 -12.80
N GLN A 224 -14.96 18.29 -12.95
CA GLN A 224 -16.23 18.97 -12.73
C GLN A 224 -16.30 19.72 -11.38
N TYR A 225 -15.74 19.16 -10.33
CA TYR A 225 -15.69 19.73 -8.99
C TYR A 225 -14.25 19.96 -8.52
N GLY A 226 -13.29 19.92 -9.41
CA GLY A 226 -11.87 20.03 -9.14
C GLY A 226 -11.35 21.47 -9.01
N ALA A 227 -10.04 21.62 -8.89
CA ALA A 227 -9.40 22.91 -8.71
C ALA A 227 -8.01 22.94 -9.35
N GLU A 228 -7.82 23.85 -10.29
CA GLU A 228 -6.59 24.10 -11.02
C GLU A 228 -6.05 25.52 -10.79
N TYR A 229 -5.09 25.94 -11.62
CA TYR A 229 -4.41 27.23 -11.52
C TYR A 229 -5.36 28.42 -11.35
N ASP A 230 -6.52 28.40 -12.00
CA ASP A 230 -7.52 29.48 -11.90
C ASP A 230 -8.04 29.65 -10.46
N TYR A 231 -8.16 28.55 -9.70
CA TYR A 231 -8.52 28.57 -8.29
C TYR A 231 -7.34 29.02 -7.41
N TYR A 232 -6.20 28.34 -7.50
CA TYR A 232 -5.06 28.57 -6.61
C TYR A 232 -4.38 29.91 -6.86
N GLY A 233 -4.33 30.37 -8.13
CA GLY A 233 -3.83 31.68 -8.51
C GLY A 233 -4.75 32.84 -8.08
N GLY A 234 -6.01 32.56 -7.75
CA GLY A 234 -6.99 33.54 -7.24
C GLY A 234 -6.97 33.71 -5.71
N LEU A 235 -6.19 32.93 -4.97
CA LEU A 235 -6.10 33.01 -3.52
C LEU A 235 -5.39 34.27 -3.04
N ALA A 236 -5.56 34.62 -1.74
CA ALA A 236 -4.90 35.79 -1.13
C ALA A 236 -3.36 35.66 -1.15
N GLU A 237 -2.86 34.45 -1.02
CA GLU A 237 -1.46 34.07 -1.24
C GLU A 237 -1.43 33.10 -2.42
N PRO A 238 -1.24 33.57 -3.65
CA PRO A 238 -1.33 32.75 -4.85
C PRO A 238 -0.20 31.73 -4.95
N TYR A 239 -0.51 30.52 -5.39
CA TYR A 239 0.42 29.47 -5.78
C TYR A 239 -0.13 28.69 -6.98
N ALA A 240 0.67 27.84 -7.57
CA ALA A 240 0.25 26.94 -8.63
C ALA A 240 0.02 25.52 -8.06
N PRO A 241 -0.92 24.74 -8.59
CA PRO A 241 -0.99 23.31 -8.30
C PRO A 241 0.31 22.64 -8.74
N LYS A 242 0.58 21.44 -8.23
CA LYS A 242 1.82 20.73 -8.55
C LYS A 242 1.77 20.07 -9.92
N ASN A 243 0.61 19.61 -10.34
CA ASN A 243 0.36 18.85 -11.56
C ASN A 243 1.37 17.69 -11.68
N GLY A 244 1.36 16.82 -10.68
CA GLY A 244 2.27 15.69 -10.61
C GLY A 244 2.30 14.98 -9.25
N PRO A 245 3.11 13.92 -9.11
CA PRO A 245 3.12 13.07 -7.93
C PRO A 245 3.50 13.84 -6.66
N LEU A 246 2.84 13.50 -5.54
CA LEU A 246 3.12 14.06 -4.23
C LEU A 246 4.48 13.58 -3.70
N GLU A 247 5.19 14.47 -2.98
CA GLU A 247 6.44 14.14 -2.28
C GLU A 247 6.22 13.88 -0.78
N SER A 248 5.18 14.47 -0.19
CA SER A 248 4.77 14.24 1.18
C SER A 248 3.25 14.32 1.34
N LEU A 249 2.69 13.62 2.31
CA LEU A 249 1.25 13.70 2.60
C LEU A 249 0.82 15.09 3.07
N GLU A 250 1.72 15.85 3.72
CA GLU A 250 1.47 17.22 4.15
C GLU A 250 1.20 18.18 2.98
N GLU A 251 1.63 17.85 1.79
CA GLU A 251 1.35 18.61 0.57
C GLU A 251 -0.15 18.68 0.28
N LEU A 252 -0.92 17.68 0.69
CA LEU A 252 -2.39 17.71 0.62
C LEU A 252 -3.01 18.91 1.34
N LEU A 253 -2.35 19.47 2.36
CA LEU A 253 -2.83 20.69 3.03
C LEU A 253 -2.87 21.93 2.11
N LEU A 254 -2.24 21.86 0.94
CA LEU A 254 -2.32 22.88 -0.10
C LEU A 254 -3.51 22.66 -1.05
N VAL A 255 -4.11 21.46 -1.01
CA VAL A 255 -5.23 21.10 -1.88
C VAL A 255 -6.54 21.65 -1.31
N ARG A 256 -7.39 22.16 -2.19
CA ARG A 256 -8.70 22.68 -1.82
C ARG A 256 -9.54 21.65 -1.06
N GLY A 257 -10.09 22.05 0.09
CA GLY A 257 -10.97 21.23 0.92
C GLY A 257 -10.26 20.34 1.94
N VAL A 258 -8.94 20.17 1.84
CA VAL A 258 -8.17 19.41 2.83
C VAL A 258 -7.86 20.27 4.04
N THR A 259 -8.19 19.79 5.24
CA THR A 259 -7.87 20.44 6.51
C THR A 259 -6.91 19.60 7.34
N PRO A 260 -6.17 20.20 8.29
CA PRO A 260 -5.32 19.43 9.19
C PRO A 260 -6.08 18.34 9.97
N GLU A 261 -7.33 18.62 10.32
CA GLU A 261 -8.18 17.70 11.06
C GLU A 261 -8.60 16.49 10.21
N LEU A 262 -8.88 16.68 8.91
CA LEU A 262 -9.14 15.59 7.99
C LEU A 262 -7.88 14.76 7.73
N LEU A 263 -6.72 15.44 7.57
CA LEU A 263 -5.47 14.76 7.23
C LEU A 263 -4.86 13.99 8.42
N PHE A 264 -4.86 14.58 9.62
CA PHE A 264 -4.17 14.01 10.79
C PHE A 264 -5.11 13.56 11.91
N GLY A 265 -6.40 13.88 11.81
CA GLY A 265 -7.37 13.52 12.83
C GLY A 265 -7.15 14.26 14.15
N ARG A 266 -7.47 13.57 15.25
CA ARG A 266 -7.29 14.03 16.63
C ARG A 266 -5.92 13.69 17.21
N ASP A 267 -5.23 12.71 16.64
CA ASP A 267 -3.90 12.24 17.09
C ASP A 267 -2.83 13.30 16.77
N THR A 268 -2.84 14.39 17.57
CA THR A 268 -1.96 15.55 17.37
C THR A 268 -0.51 15.23 17.62
N ASN A 269 -0.23 14.29 18.52
CA ASN A 269 1.12 13.86 18.85
C ASN A 269 1.60 12.68 17.98
N ARG A 270 0.74 12.15 17.07
CA ARG A 270 1.03 11.06 16.12
C ARG A 270 1.58 9.80 16.79
N ASN A 271 1.04 9.44 17.96
CA ASN A 271 1.43 8.23 18.66
C ASN A 271 0.49 7.04 18.38
N GLY A 272 -0.58 7.25 17.62
CA GLY A 272 -1.60 6.24 17.31
C GLY A 272 -2.56 5.93 18.46
N ILE A 273 -2.46 6.66 19.57
CA ILE A 273 -3.31 6.49 20.76
C ILE A 273 -4.01 7.83 21.00
N ILE A 274 -5.34 7.81 21.13
CA ILE A 274 -6.10 9.03 21.40
C ILE A 274 -6.06 9.34 22.90
N ASP A 275 -5.25 10.32 23.27
CA ASP A 275 -5.09 10.80 24.63
C ASP A 275 -6.35 11.57 25.12
N LEU A 276 -6.50 11.74 26.45
CA LEU A 276 -7.65 12.44 27.02
C LEU A 276 -7.85 13.87 26.49
N HIS A 277 -6.76 14.59 26.20
CA HIS A 277 -6.83 15.96 25.67
C HIS A 277 -7.19 15.97 24.18
N GLU A 278 -6.89 14.91 23.45
CA GLU A 278 -7.20 14.74 22.03
C GLU A 278 -8.67 14.35 21.80
N GLN A 279 -9.30 13.68 22.78
CA GLN A 279 -10.72 13.36 22.75
C GLN A 279 -11.63 14.61 22.74
N GLU A 280 -11.11 15.76 23.17
CA GLU A 280 -11.84 17.04 23.16
C GLU A 280 -11.83 17.74 21.77
N ILE A 281 -11.01 17.26 20.83
CA ILE A 281 -10.92 17.81 19.48
C ILE A 281 -12.14 17.39 18.68
N ILE A 282 -12.84 18.37 18.12
CA ILE A 282 -14.05 18.14 17.32
C ILE A 282 -13.67 18.24 15.84
N ILE A 283 -13.94 17.18 15.10
CA ILE A 283 -13.83 17.14 13.64
C ILE A 283 -15.27 17.19 13.10
N PRO A 284 -15.65 18.23 12.33
CA PRO A 284 -17.03 18.41 11.87
C PRO A 284 -17.55 17.25 11.02
N GLU A 285 -16.66 16.60 10.26
CA GLU A 285 -16.96 15.50 9.34
C GLU A 285 -16.96 14.14 10.03
N ASP A 286 -16.57 14.06 11.32
CA ASP A 286 -16.51 12.83 12.09
C ASP A 286 -17.90 12.30 12.45
N LEU A 287 -18.17 11.06 12.07
CA LEU A 287 -19.41 10.35 12.40
C LEU A 287 -19.39 9.79 13.83
N GLY A 288 -18.27 9.90 14.55
CA GLY A 288 -18.10 9.39 15.91
C GLY A 288 -17.86 7.89 15.98
N ASP A 289 -17.45 7.28 14.88
CA ASP A 289 -17.10 5.86 14.74
C ASP A 289 -15.60 5.57 14.93
N GLY A 290 -14.79 6.63 15.16
CA GLY A 290 -13.34 6.53 15.35
C GLY A 290 -12.52 6.43 14.06
N THR A 291 -13.13 6.40 12.89
CA THR A 291 -12.42 6.29 11.60
C THR A 291 -11.58 7.53 11.29
N LEU A 292 -11.98 8.71 11.78
CA LEU A 292 -11.22 9.97 11.63
C LEU A 292 -10.26 10.26 12.79
N ASP A 293 -10.15 9.40 13.80
CA ASP A 293 -9.29 9.65 14.95
C ASP A 293 -7.83 9.91 14.56
N ARG A 294 -7.33 9.19 13.56
CA ARG A 294 -5.97 9.35 13.01
C ARG A 294 -5.96 10.06 11.64
N GLY A 295 -7.12 10.50 11.17
CA GLY A 295 -7.31 11.16 9.88
C GLY A 295 -6.89 10.30 8.67
N TRP A 296 -6.88 10.92 7.50
CA TRP A 296 -6.51 10.24 6.25
C TRP A 296 -5.06 9.76 6.22
N SER A 297 -4.17 10.35 7.01
CA SER A 297 -2.78 9.91 7.11
C SER A 297 -2.63 8.47 7.61
N ALA A 298 -3.67 7.89 8.21
CA ALA A 298 -3.71 6.49 8.59
C ALA A 298 -4.01 5.56 7.41
N TYR A 299 -4.65 6.05 6.36
CA TYR A 299 -5.16 5.27 5.23
C TYR A 299 -4.42 5.53 3.91
N LEU A 300 -3.63 6.61 3.84
CA LEU A 300 -2.96 7.07 2.63
C LEU A 300 -1.45 6.86 2.69
N THR A 301 -0.87 6.56 1.55
CA THR A 301 0.58 6.50 1.34
C THR A 301 0.98 7.09 -0.02
N LEU A 302 2.28 7.25 -0.22
CA LEU A 302 2.89 7.65 -1.49
C LEU A 302 3.88 6.60 -2.02
N TYR A 303 4.10 5.51 -1.27
CA TYR A 303 5.32 4.69 -1.40
C TYR A 303 5.07 3.20 -1.53
N SER A 304 3.79 2.72 -1.55
CA SER A 304 3.54 1.28 -1.60
C SER A 304 4.09 0.64 -2.87
N ALA A 305 4.75 -0.49 -2.71
CA ALA A 305 5.26 -1.31 -3.80
C ALA A 305 5.56 -2.74 -3.32
N GLU A 306 5.53 -3.68 -4.26
CA GLU A 306 5.92 -5.07 -4.05
C GLU A 306 6.95 -5.53 -5.06
N LYS A 307 7.77 -6.53 -4.70
CA LYS A 307 8.69 -7.22 -5.62
C LYS A 307 7.92 -8.18 -6.51
N ASN A 308 8.15 -8.10 -7.81
CA ASN A 308 7.66 -9.10 -8.76
C ASN A 308 8.65 -10.28 -8.85
N MET A 309 8.84 -10.95 -7.70
CA MET A 309 9.80 -12.04 -7.54
C MET A 309 9.18 -13.18 -6.75
N THR A 310 9.75 -14.38 -6.89
CA THR A 310 9.45 -15.53 -6.04
C THR A 310 9.98 -15.28 -4.61
N ARG A 311 9.53 -16.09 -3.64
CA ARG A 311 10.04 -16.03 -2.24
C ARG A 311 11.55 -16.28 -2.14
N ASP A 312 12.09 -17.09 -3.06
CA ASP A 312 13.52 -17.37 -3.17
C ASP A 312 14.32 -16.24 -3.86
N GLY A 313 13.65 -15.14 -4.24
CA GLY A 313 14.28 -13.98 -4.86
C GLY A 313 14.62 -14.14 -6.34
N LEU A 314 14.00 -15.12 -7.02
CA LEU A 314 14.10 -15.28 -8.47
C LEU A 314 13.04 -14.42 -9.18
N ALA A 315 13.33 -13.93 -10.38
CA ALA A 315 12.33 -13.26 -11.20
C ALA A 315 11.20 -14.23 -11.55
N ARG A 316 9.94 -13.74 -11.50
CA ARG A 316 8.80 -14.49 -12.03
C ARG A 316 8.89 -14.57 -13.55
N ILE A 317 8.35 -15.64 -14.11
CA ILE A 317 8.31 -15.88 -15.56
C ILE A 317 7.20 -15.02 -16.16
N ASP A 318 7.56 -14.14 -17.09
CA ASP A 318 6.59 -13.35 -17.85
C ASP A 318 5.87 -14.23 -18.88
N LEU A 319 4.58 -14.47 -18.65
CA LEU A 319 3.75 -15.28 -19.54
C LEU A 319 3.54 -14.65 -20.91
N ASN A 320 3.83 -13.34 -21.06
CA ASN A 320 3.71 -12.61 -22.31
C ASN A 320 5.02 -12.54 -23.12
N GLY A 321 6.06 -13.25 -22.69
CA GLY A 321 7.33 -13.33 -23.41
C GLY A 321 7.15 -13.70 -24.90
N ASP A 322 7.97 -13.11 -25.76
CA ASP A 322 7.88 -13.26 -27.22
C ASP A 322 8.34 -14.64 -27.72
N ASP A 323 9.32 -15.24 -27.04
CA ASP A 323 9.92 -16.53 -27.42
C ASP A 323 9.23 -17.67 -26.65
N LEU A 324 8.32 -18.36 -27.33
CA LEU A 324 7.51 -19.41 -26.72
C LEU A 324 8.29 -20.70 -26.42
N GLU A 325 9.43 -20.96 -27.09
CA GLU A 325 10.29 -22.10 -26.77
C GLU A 325 11.03 -21.85 -25.46
N ILE A 326 11.57 -20.65 -25.25
CA ILE A 326 12.16 -20.22 -23.97
C ILE A 326 11.12 -20.23 -22.87
N LEU A 327 9.92 -19.67 -23.12
CA LEU A 327 8.82 -19.67 -22.16
C LEU A 327 8.47 -21.09 -21.72
N TYR A 328 8.35 -22.04 -22.65
CA TYR A 328 8.08 -23.44 -22.34
C TYR A 328 9.19 -24.07 -21.49
N GLU A 329 10.46 -23.83 -21.85
CA GLU A 329 11.59 -24.35 -21.09
C GLU A 329 11.61 -23.81 -19.66
N GLU A 330 11.43 -22.50 -19.48
CA GLU A 330 11.38 -21.86 -18.17
C GLU A 330 10.21 -22.40 -17.32
N LEU A 331 8.99 -22.43 -17.88
CA LEU A 331 7.81 -22.96 -17.18
C LEU A 331 8.00 -24.43 -16.79
N SER A 332 8.56 -25.25 -17.68
CA SER A 332 8.76 -26.69 -17.42
C SER A 332 9.78 -26.97 -16.32
N THR A 333 10.62 -26.00 -15.92
CA THR A 333 11.54 -26.15 -14.80
C THR A 333 10.85 -26.03 -13.44
N VAL A 334 9.75 -25.26 -13.35
CA VAL A 334 9.09 -24.90 -12.08
C VAL A 334 7.65 -25.42 -11.99
N LEU A 335 6.99 -25.66 -13.13
CA LEU A 335 5.63 -26.17 -13.21
C LEU A 335 5.60 -27.59 -13.81
N ASP A 336 4.42 -28.21 -13.82
CA ASP A 336 4.19 -29.46 -14.55
C ASP A 336 4.32 -29.21 -16.08
N PRO A 337 4.99 -30.09 -16.85
CA PRO A 337 5.11 -29.90 -18.30
C PRO A 337 3.76 -29.76 -19.03
N GLY A 338 2.70 -30.40 -18.54
CA GLY A 338 1.36 -30.23 -19.10
C GLY A 338 0.81 -28.83 -18.89
N TRP A 339 1.14 -28.17 -17.78
CA TRP A 339 0.79 -26.76 -17.56
C TRP A 339 1.55 -25.84 -18.52
N ALA A 340 2.85 -26.08 -18.69
CA ALA A 340 3.66 -25.33 -19.66
C ALA A 340 3.10 -25.48 -21.08
N THR A 341 2.75 -26.71 -21.50
CA THR A 341 2.10 -26.99 -22.79
C THR A 341 0.80 -26.20 -22.95
N PHE A 342 -0.04 -26.20 -21.92
CA PHE A 342 -1.32 -25.49 -21.94
C PHE A 342 -1.14 -23.98 -22.05
N ILE A 343 -0.26 -23.40 -21.26
CA ILE A 343 0.03 -21.94 -21.26
C ILE A 343 0.55 -21.51 -22.63
N VAL A 344 1.50 -22.23 -23.20
CA VAL A 344 2.04 -21.91 -24.53
C VAL A 344 0.97 -22.08 -25.63
N ALA A 345 0.14 -23.12 -25.55
CA ALA A 345 -0.99 -23.29 -26.46
C ALA A 345 -2.00 -22.14 -26.34
N TYR A 346 -2.31 -21.69 -25.11
CA TYR A 346 -3.15 -20.52 -24.90
C TYR A 346 -2.58 -19.27 -25.56
N ARG A 347 -1.28 -19.02 -25.42
CA ARG A 347 -0.59 -17.90 -26.06
C ARG A 347 -0.64 -17.95 -27.60
N GLN A 348 -0.66 -19.15 -28.19
CA GLN A 348 -0.74 -19.36 -29.64
C GLN A 348 -2.13 -19.24 -30.20
N PHE A 349 -3.13 -19.77 -29.49
CA PHE A 349 -4.47 -20.02 -30.04
C PHE A 349 -5.61 -19.28 -29.31
N GLY A 350 -5.39 -18.87 -28.06
CA GLY A 350 -6.37 -18.22 -27.22
C GLY A 350 -7.38 -19.19 -26.57
N PRO A 351 -8.30 -18.65 -25.76
CA PRO A 351 -9.34 -19.42 -25.10
C PRO A 351 -10.34 -19.98 -26.13
N TYR A 352 -10.82 -21.20 -25.91
CA TYR A 352 -11.85 -21.82 -26.73
C TYR A 352 -13.20 -21.76 -26.02
N ASN A 353 -14.09 -20.92 -26.54
CA ASN A 353 -15.49 -20.87 -26.11
C ASN A 353 -16.29 -21.92 -26.85
N SER A 354 -16.82 -22.93 -26.11
CA SER A 354 -17.64 -23.96 -26.71
C SER A 354 -18.94 -23.36 -27.28
N PRO A 355 -19.40 -23.78 -28.46
CA PRO A 355 -20.70 -23.36 -28.99
C PRO A 355 -21.90 -23.77 -28.10
N GLU A 356 -21.68 -24.60 -27.09
CA GLU A 356 -22.70 -24.99 -26.11
C GLU A 356 -22.91 -23.92 -25.02
N ASP A 357 -21.94 -23.00 -24.83
CA ASP A 357 -22.01 -21.92 -23.85
C ASP A 357 -22.68 -20.66 -24.45
N GLN A 358 -22.95 -20.63 -25.76
CA GLN A 358 -23.71 -19.53 -26.39
C GLN A 358 -25.19 -19.93 -26.45
N GLU A 359 -26.00 -19.35 -25.61
CA GLU A 359 -27.47 -19.49 -25.66
C GLU A 359 -28.01 -19.05 -27.02
N GLY A 360 -28.38 -20.01 -27.88
CA GLY A 360 -29.10 -19.76 -29.13
C GLY A 360 -28.48 -20.31 -30.42
N GLY A 361 -27.29 -20.86 -30.42
CA GLY A 361 -26.62 -21.37 -31.62
C GLY A 361 -26.88 -22.84 -31.89
N GLY A 362 -27.34 -23.16 -33.10
CA GLY A 362 -27.62 -24.51 -33.54
C GLY A 362 -26.41 -25.45 -33.43
N ARG A 363 -26.66 -26.73 -33.09
CA ARG A 363 -25.72 -27.82 -32.96
C ARG A 363 -24.69 -27.86 -34.11
N SER A 364 -23.54 -27.26 -33.91
CA SER A 364 -22.33 -27.57 -34.67
C SER A 364 -21.47 -28.44 -33.76
N SER A 365 -21.59 -29.75 -33.88
CA SER A 365 -20.69 -30.67 -33.20
C SER A 365 -19.29 -30.48 -33.78
N SER A 366 -18.43 -29.72 -33.10
CA SER A 366 -17.01 -29.79 -33.42
C SER A 366 -16.52 -31.18 -33.00
N SER A 367 -16.14 -31.99 -34.00
CA SER A 367 -15.61 -33.34 -33.79
C SER A 367 -14.16 -33.35 -33.27
N ALA A 368 -13.69 -32.24 -32.74
CA ALA A 368 -12.34 -32.16 -32.19
C ALA A 368 -12.25 -33.03 -30.91
N GLU A 369 -11.22 -33.87 -30.86
CA GLU A 369 -10.94 -34.72 -29.72
C GLU A 369 -10.46 -33.88 -28.52
N ARG A 370 -11.03 -34.09 -27.34
CA ARG A 370 -10.55 -33.52 -26.09
C ARG A 370 -9.41 -34.37 -25.55
N VAL A 371 -8.28 -33.73 -25.29
CA VAL A 371 -7.07 -34.39 -24.79
C VAL A 371 -6.49 -33.61 -23.62
N PRO A 372 -5.93 -34.28 -22.59
CA PRO A 372 -5.17 -33.57 -21.56
C PRO A 372 -3.93 -32.88 -22.18
N PRO A 373 -3.49 -31.74 -21.67
CA PRO A 373 -2.36 -31.03 -22.26
C PRO A 373 -1.06 -31.83 -22.27
N GLY A 374 -0.74 -32.61 -21.23
CA GLY A 374 0.41 -33.53 -21.17
C GLY A 374 1.64 -33.03 -21.96
N ASP A 375 2.47 -33.98 -22.44
CA ASP A 375 3.63 -33.69 -23.32
C ASP A 375 3.17 -33.66 -24.81
N GLN A 376 2.17 -32.82 -25.13
CA GLN A 376 1.72 -32.66 -26.50
C GLN A 376 2.76 -31.91 -27.35
N PRO A 377 2.99 -32.34 -28.61
CA PRO A 377 3.97 -31.65 -29.47
C PRO A 377 3.43 -30.31 -29.91
N LEU A 378 4.12 -29.22 -29.47
CA LEU A 378 3.81 -27.84 -29.85
C LEU A 378 4.65 -27.39 -31.03
N ASP A 379 4.08 -26.58 -31.92
CA ASP A 379 4.79 -25.91 -32.99
C ASP A 379 5.36 -24.56 -32.53
N PHE A 380 6.61 -24.55 -32.07
CA PHE A 380 7.28 -23.32 -31.60
C PHE A 380 7.66 -22.34 -32.73
N THR A 381 7.42 -22.68 -34.00
CA THR A 381 7.60 -21.71 -35.10
C THR A 381 6.48 -20.68 -35.14
N ARG A 382 5.40 -20.91 -34.43
CA ARG A 382 4.27 -19.98 -34.25
C ARG A 382 4.58 -19.01 -33.13
N SER A 383 4.35 -17.72 -33.41
CA SER A 383 4.41 -16.67 -32.37
C SER A 383 3.18 -16.69 -31.47
N GLY A 384 3.33 -16.15 -30.27
CA GLY A 384 2.19 -15.85 -29.37
C GLY A 384 1.31 -14.76 -30.01
N ARG A 385 0.02 -15.01 -30.07
CA ARG A 385 -0.97 -14.07 -30.66
C ARG A 385 -1.88 -13.44 -29.63
N VAL A 386 -2.11 -14.16 -28.55
CA VAL A 386 -3.06 -13.77 -27.50
C VAL A 386 -2.26 -13.45 -26.25
N PRO A 387 -2.14 -12.18 -25.85
CA PRO A 387 -1.54 -11.84 -24.60
C PRO A 387 -2.48 -12.24 -23.44
N LEU A 388 -1.91 -12.63 -22.31
CA LEU A 388 -2.63 -12.78 -21.07
C LEU A 388 -2.73 -11.42 -20.40
N THR A 389 -3.91 -11.08 -19.91
CA THR A 389 -4.13 -9.84 -19.15
C THR A 389 -3.76 -10.04 -17.69
N GLN A 390 -4.02 -11.25 -17.19
CA GLN A 390 -3.70 -11.69 -15.85
C GLN A 390 -3.54 -13.22 -15.83
N VAL A 391 -2.91 -13.73 -14.78
CA VAL A 391 -2.71 -15.18 -14.62
C VAL A 391 -4.05 -15.95 -14.55
N LEU A 392 -5.10 -15.30 -14.05
CA LEU A 392 -6.45 -15.86 -13.92
C LEU A 392 -7.15 -16.13 -15.25
N ASP A 393 -6.66 -15.60 -16.36
CA ASP A 393 -7.21 -15.87 -17.71
C ASP A 393 -7.07 -17.34 -18.10
N LEU A 394 -6.14 -18.04 -17.49
CA LEU A 394 -5.90 -19.46 -17.70
C LEU A 394 -6.95 -20.37 -17.03
N VAL A 395 -7.74 -19.83 -16.09
CA VAL A 395 -8.62 -20.63 -15.22
C VAL A 395 -9.96 -20.91 -15.92
N GLY A 396 -10.34 -22.19 -15.98
CA GLY A 396 -11.65 -22.62 -16.43
C GLY A 396 -11.88 -22.56 -17.95
N VAL A 397 -10.82 -22.38 -18.76
CA VAL A 397 -10.92 -22.25 -20.22
C VAL A 397 -10.16 -23.35 -20.93
N ASP A 398 -10.78 -23.97 -21.95
CA ASP A 398 -10.11 -24.92 -22.84
C ASP A 398 -9.35 -24.18 -23.96
N VAL A 399 -8.43 -24.85 -24.63
CA VAL A 399 -7.72 -24.29 -25.79
C VAL A 399 -7.88 -25.19 -27.00
N ARG A 400 -8.32 -24.64 -28.14
CA ARG A 400 -8.37 -25.38 -29.40
C ARG A 400 -7.05 -25.20 -30.17
N ALA A 401 -6.19 -26.19 -30.08
CA ALA A 401 -4.84 -26.15 -30.62
C ALA A 401 -4.66 -27.04 -31.85
N GLN A 402 -3.79 -26.59 -32.76
CA GLN A 402 -3.22 -27.39 -33.83
C GLN A 402 -1.85 -27.88 -33.39
N LEU A 403 -1.74 -29.16 -33.07
CA LEU A 403 -0.48 -29.78 -32.64
C LEU A 403 0.50 -29.96 -33.81
N ASP A 404 1.81 -30.02 -33.52
CA ASP A 404 2.82 -30.31 -34.54
C ASP A 404 2.65 -31.70 -35.12
N GLY A 405 2.61 -31.81 -36.47
CA GLY A 405 2.40 -33.05 -37.18
C GLY A 405 0.97 -33.58 -37.14
N GLY A 406 0.00 -32.93 -36.48
CA GLY A 406 -1.42 -33.27 -36.50
C GLY A 406 -2.16 -32.67 -37.70
N GLU A 407 -3.08 -33.43 -38.34
CA GLU A 407 -3.90 -32.91 -39.43
C GLU A 407 -5.14 -32.16 -38.94
N ASP A 408 -5.72 -32.62 -37.82
CA ASP A 408 -6.94 -32.05 -37.22
C ASP A 408 -6.63 -31.30 -35.90
N PRO A 409 -7.35 -30.20 -35.59
CA PRO A 409 -7.22 -29.51 -34.32
C PRO A 409 -7.78 -30.36 -33.17
N VAL A 410 -7.14 -30.29 -32.00
CA VAL A 410 -7.59 -30.91 -30.75
C VAL A 410 -8.03 -29.84 -29.74
N ILE A 411 -8.85 -30.23 -28.77
CA ILE A 411 -9.17 -29.36 -27.63
C ILE A 411 -8.33 -29.84 -26.46
N LEU A 412 -7.40 -28.99 -26.03
CA LEU A 412 -6.63 -29.18 -24.80
C LEU A 412 -7.53 -28.84 -23.60
N GLU A 413 -7.72 -29.84 -22.73
CA GLU A 413 -8.51 -29.66 -21.51
C GLU A 413 -7.78 -28.74 -20.52
N CYS A 414 -8.50 -27.81 -19.87
CA CYS A 414 -7.96 -26.91 -18.89
C CYS A 414 -7.38 -27.65 -17.67
N PRO A 415 -6.10 -27.51 -17.34
CA PRO A 415 -5.54 -28.09 -16.12
C PRO A 415 -5.87 -27.27 -14.86
N PHE A 416 -6.56 -26.13 -14.99
CA PHE A 416 -6.88 -25.17 -13.94
C PHE A 416 -8.41 -25.02 -13.79
N PRO A 417 -9.09 -26.00 -13.18
CA PRO A 417 -10.55 -25.96 -13.08
C PRO A 417 -11.04 -24.80 -12.20
N ASN A 418 -12.14 -24.14 -12.63
CA ASN A 418 -12.80 -23.09 -11.85
C ASN A 418 -13.64 -23.71 -10.70
N GLU A 419 -12.98 -24.35 -9.76
CA GLU A 419 -13.59 -24.95 -8.57
C GLU A 419 -12.80 -24.54 -7.33
N PRO A 420 -13.39 -23.78 -6.37
CA PRO A 420 -12.68 -23.24 -5.19
C PRO A 420 -11.88 -24.29 -4.42
N LEU A 421 -12.42 -25.49 -4.23
CA LEU A 421 -11.76 -26.58 -3.52
C LEU A 421 -10.49 -27.10 -4.22
N LEU A 422 -10.38 -26.94 -5.54
CA LEU A 422 -9.22 -27.37 -6.32
C LEU A 422 -8.22 -26.24 -6.55
N MET A 423 -8.65 -24.98 -6.48
CA MET A 423 -7.79 -23.80 -6.70
C MET A 423 -6.60 -23.77 -5.75
N GLY A 424 -6.77 -24.12 -4.49
CA GLY A 424 -5.68 -24.22 -3.52
C GLY A 424 -4.54 -25.17 -3.92
N SER A 425 -4.77 -26.10 -4.87
CA SER A 425 -3.74 -27.05 -5.32
C SER A 425 -2.84 -26.53 -6.44
N TYR A 426 -3.28 -25.52 -7.21
CA TYR A 426 -2.53 -25.03 -8.38
C TYR A 426 -2.28 -23.52 -8.35
N MET A 427 -3.21 -22.70 -7.83
CA MET A 427 -3.06 -21.23 -7.82
C MET A 427 -1.80 -20.75 -7.09
N PRO A 428 -1.45 -21.27 -5.90
CA PRO A 428 -0.23 -20.82 -5.23
C PRO A 428 1.02 -20.97 -6.10
N ARG A 429 1.12 -22.06 -6.87
CA ARG A 429 2.27 -22.27 -7.77
C ARG A 429 2.24 -21.34 -8.98
N LEU A 430 1.07 -21.12 -9.59
CA LEU A 430 0.95 -20.18 -10.69
C LEU A 430 1.33 -18.76 -10.25
N MET A 431 0.80 -18.31 -9.12
CA MET A 431 1.06 -16.95 -8.60
C MET A 431 2.50 -16.79 -8.11
N GLU A 432 3.13 -17.85 -7.60
CA GLU A 432 4.53 -17.78 -7.15
C GLU A 432 5.50 -17.63 -8.34
N TYR A 433 5.30 -18.38 -9.43
CA TYR A 433 6.29 -18.44 -10.51
C TYR A 433 5.93 -17.64 -11.75
N CYS A 434 4.67 -17.24 -11.95
CA CYS A 434 4.21 -16.58 -13.16
C CYS A 434 3.79 -15.13 -12.92
N THR A 435 3.98 -14.31 -13.93
CA THR A 435 3.51 -12.92 -13.98
C THR A 435 3.09 -12.55 -15.39
N VAL A 436 2.30 -11.49 -15.53
CA VAL A 436 2.00 -10.82 -16.80
C VAL A 436 2.58 -9.40 -16.83
N VAL A 437 3.18 -8.96 -15.72
CA VAL A 437 3.82 -7.66 -15.57
C VAL A 437 5.32 -7.83 -15.73
N PRO A 438 5.95 -7.20 -16.73
CA PRO A 438 7.38 -7.36 -16.96
C PRO A 438 8.26 -6.62 -15.96
N ASP A 439 7.71 -5.61 -15.27
CA ASP A 439 8.46 -4.78 -14.34
C ASP A 439 8.82 -5.57 -13.05
N PRO A 440 10.04 -5.39 -12.54
CA PRO A 440 10.49 -6.09 -11.34
C PRO A 440 9.85 -5.58 -10.04
N ILE A 441 9.17 -4.43 -10.10
CA ILE A 441 8.49 -3.79 -8.96
C ILE A 441 7.11 -3.35 -9.43
N ILE A 442 6.09 -3.70 -8.65
CA ILE A 442 4.70 -3.33 -8.92
C ILE A 442 4.26 -2.34 -7.83
N PRO A 443 3.98 -1.07 -8.16
CA PRO A 443 3.52 -0.09 -7.20
C PRO A 443 1.99 -0.13 -7.01
N GLY A 444 1.52 0.42 -5.90
CA GLY A 444 0.15 0.88 -5.71
C GLY A 444 -0.90 -0.16 -5.35
N ARG A 445 -0.60 -1.46 -5.37
CA ARG A 445 -1.57 -2.49 -4.96
C ARG A 445 -1.79 -2.49 -3.46
N ILE A 446 -3.02 -2.81 -3.05
CA ILE A 446 -3.46 -2.87 -1.65
C ILE A 446 -3.27 -4.28 -1.10
N ASN A 447 -2.51 -4.42 -0.03
CA ASN A 447 -2.29 -5.68 0.67
C ASN A 447 -3.53 -6.09 1.47
N ILE A 448 -4.32 -7.03 0.92
CA ILE A 448 -5.56 -7.52 1.54
C ILE A 448 -5.34 -8.21 2.89
N ASN A 449 -4.13 -8.70 3.14
CA ASN A 449 -3.77 -9.36 4.40
C ASN A 449 -3.54 -8.37 5.55
N ARG A 450 -3.24 -7.09 5.24
CA ARG A 450 -2.82 -6.06 6.21
C ARG A 450 -3.67 -4.79 6.16
N ALA A 451 -4.42 -4.55 5.09
CA ALA A 451 -5.22 -3.33 4.93
C ALA A 451 -6.35 -3.26 5.97
N PRO A 452 -6.60 -2.11 6.60
CA PRO A 452 -7.76 -1.90 7.45
C PRO A 452 -9.05 -1.90 6.62
N TYR A 453 -10.20 -2.06 7.29
CA TYR A 453 -11.52 -2.09 6.65
C TYR A 453 -11.72 -0.91 5.69
N THR A 454 -11.41 0.30 6.14
CA THR A 454 -11.54 1.53 5.33
C THR A 454 -10.75 1.47 4.03
N VAL A 455 -9.54 0.90 4.06
CA VAL A 455 -8.69 0.78 2.86
C VAL A 455 -9.18 -0.35 1.95
N LEU A 456 -9.65 -1.47 2.50
CA LEU A 456 -10.27 -2.54 1.68
C LEU A 456 -11.45 -2.00 0.87
N MET A 457 -12.28 -1.14 1.47
CA MET A 457 -13.41 -0.52 0.80
C MET A 457 -13.01 0.42 -0.36
N THR A 458 -11.75 0.87 -0.44
CA THR A 458 -11.27 1.68 -1.58
C THR A 458 -11.02 0.85 -2.84
N ILE A 459 -10.95 -0.48 -2.73
CA ILE A 459 -10.76 -1.37 -3.89
C ILE A 459 -12.05 -1.33 -4.74
N PRO A 460 -11.98 -1.00 -6.04
CA PRO A 460 -13.15 -0.96 -6.90
C PRO A 460 -13.89 -2.31 -6.92
N GLY A 461 -15.21 -2.27 -6.75
CA GLY A 461 -16.05 -3.47 -6.68
C GLY A 461 -16.11 -4.16 -5.30
N MET A 462 -15.31 -3.71 -4.32
CA MET A 462 -15.36 -4.27 -2.96
C MET A 462 -16.68 -3.95 -2.27
N THR A 463 -17.37 -4.98 -1.79
CA THR A 463 -18.59 -4.84 -0.99
C THR A 463 -18.29 -4.97 0.51
N THR A 464 -19.23 -4.52 1.34
CA THR A 464 -19.12 -4.67 2.81
C THR A 464 -19.02 -6.14 3.22
N GLU A 465 -19.78 -7.03 2.57
CA GLU A 465 -19.77 -8.46 2.84
C GLU A 465 -18.43 -9.11 2.48
N MET A 466 -17.81 -8.69 1.37
CA MET A 466 -16.48 -9.16 0.96
C MET A 466 -15.41 -8.68 1.94
N ALA A 467 -15.41 -7.39 2.29
CA ALA A 467 -14.46 -6.81 3.25
C ALA A 467 -14.55 -7.48 4.62
N ASP A 468 -15.77 -7.68 5.14
CA ASP A 468 -16.01 -8.41 6.39
C ASP A 468 -15.50 -9.87 6.31
N SER A 469 -15.73 -10.53 5.17
CA SER A 469 -15.26 -11.90 4.95
C SER A 469 -13.73 -12.00 4.91
N ILE A 470 -13.06 -11.01 4.30
CA ILE A 470 -11.60 -10.90 4.28
C ILE A 470 -11.08 -10.71 5.70
N ILE A 471 -11.64 -9.76 6.47
CA ILE A 471 -11.20 -9.45 7.83
C ILE A 471 -11.39 -10.67 8.75
N ASN A 472 -12.56 -11.31 8.69
CA ASN A 472 -12.83 -12.50 9.50
C ASN A 472 -12.05 -13.74 9.05
N GLY A 473 -11.59 -13.76 7.79
CA GLY A 473 -10.85 -14.88 7.20
C GLY A 473 -9.35 -14.88 7.49
N ARG A 474 -8.79 -13.78 7.97
CA ARG A 474 -7.35 -13.61 8.21
C ARG A 474 -7.02 -13.48 9.69
N ASP A 475 -5.91 -14.06 10.13
CA ASP A 475 -5.26 -13.73 11.39
C ASP A 475 -4.06 -12.83 11.10
N VAL A 476 -4.22 -11.53 11.36
CA VAL A 476 -3.23 -10.51 10.98
C VAL A 476 -1.86 -10.75 11.64
N ALA A 477 -1.81 -11.40 12.80
CA ALA A 477 -0.55 -11.67 13.51
C ALA A 477 0.24 -12.80 12.87
N ASP A 478 -0.44 -13.89 12.49
CA ASP A 478 0.20 -15.13 12.03
C ASP A 478 0.21 -15.29 10.49
N ILE A 479 -0.51 -14.42 9.76
CA ILE A 479 -0.71 -14.50 8.30
C ILE A 479 0.60 -14.50 7.51
N GLU A 480 1.65 -13.85 8.03
CA GLU A 480 2.98 -13.77 7.40
C GLU A 480 3.65 -15.14 7.31
N PHE A 481 3.31 -16.07 8.21
CA PHE A 481 3.93 -17.39 8.33
C PHE A 481 3.10 -18.51 7.68
N ASP A 482 1.87 -18.21 7.23
CA ASP A 482 0.97 -19.20 6.63
C ASP A 482 1.06 -19.17 5.10
N GLU A 483 1.41 -20.31 4.51
CA GLU A 483 1.59 -20.47 3.07
C GLU A 483 0.29 -20.17 2.28
N GLU A 484 -0.88 -20.36 2.88
CA GLU A 484 -2.15 -20.08 2.23
C GLU A 484 -2.31 -18.61 1.85
N PHE A 485 -1.82 -17.70 2.70
CA PHE A 485 -1.98 -16.26 2.54
C PHE A 485 -0.83 -15.57 1.77
N GLN A 486 0.09 -16.33 1.18
CA GLN A 486 1.24 -15.77 0.46
C GLN A 486 0.88 -15.14 -0.89
N ASN A 487 -0.32 -15.38 -1.39
CA ASN A 487 -0.85 -14.76 -2.59
C ASN A 487 -2.35 -14.47 -2.42
N GLU A 488 -2.86 -13.47 -3.12
CA GLU A 488 -4.23 -12.95 -3.01
C GLU A 488 -5.31 -13.96 -3.43
N THR A 489 -4.95 -15.03 -4.12
CA THR A 489 -5.90 -16.05 -4.61
C THR A 489 -6.46 -16.98 -3.52
N TRP A 490 -6.03 -16.79 -2.24
CA TRP A 490 -6.69 -17.44 -1.12
C TRP A 490 -8.18 -17.04 -1.01
N LEU A 491 -8.54 -15.85 -1.53
CA LEU A 491 -9.93 -15.43 -1.62
C LEU A 491 -10.78 -16.34 -2.50
N LEU A 492 -10.20 -16.88 -3.58
CA LEU A 492 -10.87 -17.86 -4.45
C LEU A 492 -10.98 -19.23 -3.78
N SER A 493 -9.90 -19.71 -3.16
CA SER A 493 -9.89 -21.03 -2.51
C SER A 493 -10.85 -21.11 -1.33
N ARG A 494 -11.11 -20.00 -0.66
CA ARG A 494 -12.10 -19.86 0.42
C ARG A 494 -13.48 -19.45 -0.08
N ALA A 495 -13.66 -19.29 -1.38
CA ALA A 495 -14.92 -18.85 -2.01
C ALA A 495 -15.47 -17.52 -1.43
N ILE A 496 -14.57 -16.60 -1.08
CA ILE A 496 -14.92 -15.24 -0.66
C ILE A 496 -15.24 -14.41 -1.90
N LEU A 497 -14.46 -14.58 -2.97
CA LEU A 497 -14.71 -13.99 -4.29
C LEU A 497 -14.94 -15.08 -5.32
N THR A 498 -15.79 -14.80 -6.29
CA THR A 498 -15.89 -15.57 -7.53
C THR A 498 -14.69 -15.27 -8.44
N LEU A 499 -14.47 -16.10 -9.46
CA LEU A 499 -13.38 -15.87 -10.42
C LEU A 499 -13.56 -14.55 -11.18
N GLU A 500 -14.79 -14.16 -11.50
CA GLU A 500 -15.12 -12.93 -12.21
C GLU A 500 -14.83 -11.69 -11.34
N GLU A 501 -15.34 -11.65 -10.12
CA GLU A 501 -15.04 -10.60 -9.15
C GLU A 501 -13.52 -10.49 -8.90
N MET A 502 -12.83 -11.62 -8.75
CA MET A 502 -11.38 -11.63 -8.54
C MET A 502 -10.62 -11.05 -9.74
N ARG A 503 -11.04 -11.37 -10.98
CA ARG A 503 -10.43 -10.80 -12.19
C ARG A 503 -10.54 -9.29 -12.24
N GLU A 504 -11.65 -8.73 -11.80
CA GLU A 504 -11.86 -7.29 -11.77
C GLU A 504 -11.02 -6.58 -10.69
N MET A 505 -10.86 -7.22 -9.53
CA MET A 505 -10.17 -6.63 -8.38
C MET A 505 -8.66 -6.91 -8.36
N MET A 506 -8.19 -7.94 -9.05
CA MET A 506 -6.80 -8.39 -9.06
C MET A 506 -5.77 -7.29 -9.37
N PRO A 507 -6.03 -6.34 -10.29
CA PRO A 507 -5.09 -5.25 -10.55
C PRO A 507 -4.84 -4.33 -9.36
N TYR A 508 -5.77 -4.28 -8.40
CA TYR A 508 -5.72 -3.40 -7.22
C TYR A 508 -5.24 -4.11 -5.96
N MET A 509 -5.13 -5.44 -5.97
CA MET A 509 -4.87 -6.25 -4.79
C MET A 509 -3.51 -6.96 -4.84
N THR A 510 -2.94 -7.14 -3.68
CA THR A 510 -1.79 -8.02 -3.43
C THR A 510 -1.92 -8.68 -2.07
N ALA A 511 -1.16 -9.72 -1.81
CA ALA A 511 -1.07 -10.37 -0.50
C ALA A 511 0.15 -9.91 0.31
N ARG A 512 1.04 -9.10 -0.28
CA ARG A 512 2.31 -8.68 0.34
C ARG A 512 2.72 -7.28 -0.11
N GLY A 513 3.61 -6.65 0.67
CA GLY A 513 4.29 -5.41 0.31
C GLY A 513 5.76 -5.48 0.70
N ASP A 514 6.59 -4.66 0.06
CA ASP A 514 8.02 -4.58 0.30
C ASP A 514 8.48 -3.17 0.66
N VAL A 515 7.57 -2.29 1.02
CA VAL A 515 7.85 -0.95 1.56
C VAL A 515 7.22 -0.84 2.94
N PHE A 516 8.02 -0.44 3.94
CA PHE A 516 7.61 -0.49 5.34
C PHE A 516 7.85 0.83 6.05
N ARG A 517 6.87 1.24 6.84
CA ARG A 517 6.95 2.39 7.74
C ARG A 517 7.18 1.95 9.18
N SER A 518 7.86 2.78 9.95
CA SER A 518 8.03 2.60 11.38
C SER A 518 8.14 3.92 12.11
N GLN A 519 7.70 3.95 13.36
CA GLN A 519 8.10 4.98 14.32
C GLN A 519 9.18 4.41 15.24
N ILE A 520 10.32 5.03 15.26
CA ILE A 520 11.46 4.63 16.08
C ILE A 520 11.62 5.63 17.21
N VAL A 521 11.55 5.15 18.45
CA VAL A 521 11.68 5.96 19.65
C VAL A 521 12.97 5.60 20.37
N GLY A 522 13.88 6.56 20.48
CA GLY A 522 15.11 6.47 21.30
C GLY A 522 14.87 7.14 22.64
N TYR A 523 15.07 6.43 23.75
CA TYR A 523 14.72 6.91 25.09
C TYR A 523 15.66 6.37 26.15
N PHE A 524 15.56 6.91 27.37
CA PHE A 524 16.27 6.43 28.56
C PHE A 524 15.31 5.71 29.50
N ASP A 525 15.81 4.73 30.25
CA ASP A 525 15.01 3.98 31.22
C ASP A 525 14.36 4.92 32.27
N GLU A 526 15.04 6.02 32.63
CA GLU A 526 14.53 7.07 33.53
C GLU A 526 14.73 8.47 32.89
N GLY A 527 13.69 9.29 32.87
CA GLY A 527 13.71 10.67 32.37
C GLY A 527 12.69 10.91 31.25
N GLU A 528 12.56 12.16 30.84
CA GLU A 528 11.59 12.58 29.83
C GLU A 528 12.22 12.78 28.44
N ILE A 529 13.55 12.77 28.36
CA ILE A 529 14.26 13.00 27.12
C ILE A 529 14.13 11.78 26.22
N ALA A 530 13.62 12.01 25.03
CA ALA A 530 13.51 11.03 23.96
C ALA A 530 13.73 11.70 22.61
N ALA A 531 14.05 10.91 21.61
CA ALA A 531 13.98 11.28 20.22
C ALA A 531 13.01 10.33 19.51
N ARG A 532 12.27 10.83 18.53
CA ARG A 532 11.32 10.05 17.77
C ARG A 532 11.42 10.39 16.29
N SER A 533 11.51 9.38 15.46
CA SER A 533 11.52 9.53 14.01
C SER A 533 10.53 8.58 13.35
N GLU A 534 9.94 9.06 12.29
CA GLU A 534 9.18 8.26 11.34
C GLU A 534 10.06 7.97 10.13
N VAL A 535 10.18 6.71 9.74
CA VAL A 535 11.07 6.27 8.67
C VAL A 535 10.35 5.28 7.78
N ILE A 536 10.49 5.45 6.45
CA ILE A 536 9.96 4.53 5.44
C ILE A 536 11.13 3.85 4.75
N PHE A 537 11.13 2.52 4.77
CA PHE A 537 12.14 1.65 4.20
C PHE A 537 11.59 0.98 2.94
N ASP A 538 12.32 1.10 1.85
CA ASP A 538 12.10 0.35 0.62
C ASP A 538 12.99 -0.89 0.63
N ALA A 539 12.37 -2.05 0.77
CA ALA A 539 13.00 -3.36 0.72
C ALA A 539 12.78 -4.06 -0.63
N THR A 540 12.35 -3.34 -1.68
CA THR A 540 12.15 -3.92 -3.02
C THR A 540 13.46 -4.36 -3.68
N SER A 541 14.60 -3.86 -3.22
CA SER A 541 15.94 -4.26 -3.68
C SER A 541 16.70 -5.01 -2.57
N ALA A 542 17.76 -5.73 -2.95
CA ALA A 542 18.59 -6.48 -2.00
C ALA A 542 19.27 -5.58 -0.94
N ALA A 543 19.54 -4.32 -1.27
CA ALA A 543 20.00 -3.32 -0.32
C ALA A 543 18.83 -2.38 0.00
N PRO A 544 18.30 -2.39 1.22
CA PRO A 544 17.16 -1.54 1.59
C PRO A 544 17.54 -0.06 1.46
N ARG A 545 16.57 0.77 1.05
CA ARG A 545 16.73 2.22 0.92
C ARG A 545 15.77 2.92 1.85
N ILE A 546 16.17 4.08 2.36
CA ILE A 546 15.28 4.96 3.10
C ILE A 546 14.64 5.93 2.08
N LEU A 547 13.33 5.84 1.91
CA LEU A 547 12.55 6.72 1.03
C LEU A 547 12.17 8.01 1.74
N PHE A 548 11.88 7.91 3.05
CA PHE A 548 11.43 9.04 3.84
C PHE A 548 11.99 8.96 5.26
N TRP A 549 12.41 10.10 5.82
CA TRP A 549 12.85 10.22 7.21
C TRP A 549 12.40 11.57 7.78
N ARG A 550 11.65 11.52 8.85
CA ARG A 550 11.17 12.70 9.55
C ARG A 550 11.46 12.62 11.05
N ASP A 551 12.13 13.64 11.60
CA ASP A 551 12.26 13.83 13.05
C ASP A 551 10.96 14.43 13.60
N ILE A 552 10.23 13.67 14.41
CA ILE A 552 9.00 14.07 15.08
C ILE A 552 9.20 14.22 16.60
N SER A 553 10.44 14.37 17.05
CA SER A 553 10.78 14.55 18.48
C SER A 553 10.11 15.78 19.11
N HIS A 554 9.77 16.79 18.31
CA HIS A 554 9.03 17.98 18.77
C HIS A 554 7.62 17.67 19.26
N LEU A 555 7.03 16.54 18.89
CA LEU A 555 5.75 16.05 19.38
C LEU A 555 5.87 15.27 20.71
N GLY A 556 7.07 15.25 21.30
CA GLY A 556 7.36 14.52 22.53
C GLY A 556 7.68 13.05 22.32
N ARG A 557 7.84 12.30 23.43
CA ARG A 557 8.13 10.87 23.39
C ARG A 557 6.94 10.07 22.82
N GLY A 558 5.72 10.54 23.03
CA GLY A 558 4.49 9.92 22.53
C GLY A 558 4.01 8.72 23.36
N TYR A 559 4.91 8.01 24.03
CA TYR A 559 4.61 6.76 24.74
C TYR A 559 5.20 6.76 26.17
N PRO A 560 4.49 6.25 27.17
CA PRO A 560 5.06 6.00 28.49
C PRO A 560 6.14 4.91 28.42
N THR A 561 7.14 4.96 29.32
CA THR A 561 8.27 4.02 29.33
C THR A 561 7.85 2.57 29.58
N GLU A 562 6.79 2.39 30.36
CA GLU A 562 6.20 1.09 30.66
C GLU A 562 5.67 0.42 29.37
N LEU A 563 5.04 1.20 28.51
CA LEU A 563 4.51 0.73 27.22
C LEU A 563 5.65 0.41 26.24
N LEU A 564 6.78 1.12 26.34
CA LEU A 564 7.98 0.84 25.56
C LEU A 564 8.77 -0.39 26.05
N GLY A 565 8.31 -1.06 27.12
CA GLY A 565 8.87 -2.31 27.61
C GLY A 565 9.96 -2.16 28.68
N VAL A 566 9.99 -1.05 29.41
CA VAL A 566 10.87 -0.89 30.56
C VAL A 566 10.14 -1.29 31.82
N ASP A 567 10.51 -2.43 32.42
CA ASP A 567 10.06 -2.84 33.73
C ASP A 567 10.74 -2.01 34.83
N LEU A 568 10.05 -1.00 35.36
CA LEU A 568 10.54 -0.18 36.49
C LEU A 568 10.60 -0.94 37.83
N THR A 569 10.06 -2.17 37.88
CA THR A 569 10.02 -2.97 39.09
C THR A 569 11.38 -3.56 39.48
N ASP A 570 12.32 -3.67 38.52
CA ASP A 570 13.66 -4.21 38.76
C ASP A 570 14.63 -3.19 39.40
N SER A 571 14.22 -1.92 39.53
CA SER A 571 15.06 -0.84 40.08
C SER A 571 14.94 -0.62 41.60
N THR A 572 14.19 -1.48 42.32
CA THR A 572 13.95 -1.32 43.77
C THR A 572 14.65 -2.38 44.65
N GLU A 573 15.51 -3.23 44.08
CA GLU A 573 16.35 -4.17 44.84
C GLU A 573 17.85 -3.87 44.63
N ASP A 574 18.34 -2.74 45.22
CA ASP A 574 19.73 -2.57 45.66
C ASP A 574 19.83 -1.48 46.78
#